data_464f4babf8a8e2a3b04341012000deed
#
_entry.id   464f4babf8a8e2a3b04341012000deed
#
_cell.length_a   1.000
_cell.length_b   1.000
_cell.length_c   1.000
_cell.angle_alpha   90.00
_cell.angle_beta   90.00
_cell.angle_gamma   90.00
#
_symmetry.space_group_name_H-M   'P 1'
#
loop_
_entity.id
_entity.type
_entity.pdbx_description
1 polymer ?
#
loop_
_entity_poly.entity_id
_entity_poly.type
_entity_poly.pdbx_seq_one_letter_code
_entity_poly.pdbx_strand_id
1 'polypeptide(L)'
;MTRTRRLALGLGLGLAVVVVDQFSKWWIVERVMQPPRVIPVTPFFNLVMGWNRGVSFGMFNWDSAATAWVFSALALVIVALLLVWMARDDRLASTAALGIVIGGALGNVADRVRFGAVADFLDFHAFGYHWPAFNAADAAISLGALALIADALFARPDELKNKAPNDTGGTPGS
;
A
#
# COMPACT_ATOMS: atom_id res chain seq x y z
N MET A 1 -24.32 -1.35 -6.87
CA MET A 1 -23.84 -2.32 -5.87
C MET A 1 -24.15 -1.79 -4.48
N THR A 2 -24.54 -2.63 -3.49
CA THR A 2 -24.80 -2.15 -2.13
C THR A 2 -23.49 -1.73 -1.44
N ARG A 3 -23.56 -0.79 -0.48
CA ARG A 3 -22.42 -0.34 0.32
C ARG A 3 -21.68 -1.52 0.96
N THR A 4 -22.42 -2.46 1.53
CA THR A 4 -21.86 -3.66 2.19
C THR A 4 -21.02 -4.50 1.22
N ARG A 5 -21.53 -4.76 0.01
CA ARG A 5 -20.80 -5.55 -1.00
C ARG A 5 -19.55 -4.83 -1.48
N ARG A 6 -19.61 -3.52 -1.63
CA ARG A 6 -18.44 -2.71 -2.03
C ARG A 6 -17.36 -2.74 -0.96
N LEU A 7 -17.71 -2.51 0.31
CA LEU A 7 -16.76 -2.59 1.42
C LEU A 7 -16.17 -3.99 1.58
N ALA A 8 -17.00 -5.04 1.45
CA ALA A 8 -16.51 -6.42 1.51
C ALA A 8 -15.49 -6.71 0.40
N LEU A 9 -15.68 -6.16 -0.80
CA LEU A 9 -14.72 -6.30 -1.90
C LEU A 9 -13.41 -5.58 -1.58
N GLY A 10 -13.45 -4.32 -1.14
CA GLY A 10 -12.25 -3.57 -0.79
C GLY A 10 -11.45 -4.24 0.34
N LEU A 11 -12.13 -4.66 1.42
CA LEU A 11 -11.49 -5.37 2.52
C LEU A 11 -10.97 -6.76 2.09
N GLY A 12 -11.70 -7.46 1.22
CA GLY A 12 -11.27 -8.73 0.65
C GLY A 12 -10.01 -8.60 -0.21
N LEU A 13 -9.92 -7.55 -1.02
CA LEU A 13 -8.70 -7.23 -1.78
C LEU A 13 -7.54 -6.89 -0.85
N GLY A 14 -7.78 -6.08 0.18
CA GLY A 14 -6.77 -5.79 1.19
C GLY A 14 -6.24 -7.05 1.89
N LEU A 15 -7.13 -7.95 2.30
CA LEU A 15 -6.75 -9.23 2.88
C LEU A 15 -5.94 -10.08 1.91
N ALA A 16 -6.34 -10.15 0.64
CA ALA A 16 -5.60 -10.88 -0.39
C ALA A 16 -4.18 -10.32 -0.57
N VAL A 17 -4.02 -9.00 -0.56
CA VAL A 17 -2.70 -8.35 -0.61
C VAL A 17 -1.85 -8.75 0.60
N VAL A 18 -2.41 -8.69 1.82
CA VAL A 18 -1.68 -9.12 3.04
C VAL A 18 -1.23 -10.58 2.92
N VAL A 19 -2.11 -11.47 2.47
CA VAL A 19 -1.78 -12.90 2.30
C VAL A 19 -0.67 -13.10 1.28
N VAL A 20 -0.76 -12.47 0.11
CA VAL A 20 0.27 -12.56 -0.95
C VAL A 20 1.60 -12.00 -0.45
N ASP A 21 1.57 -10.82 0.19
CA ASP A 21 2.77 -10.19 0.73
C ASP A 21 3.45 -11.07 1.78
N GLN A 22 2.71 -11.50 2.81
CA GLN A 22 3.27 -12.28 3.90
C GLN A 22 3.72 -13.69 3.45
N PHE A 23 3.01 -14.29 2.49
CA PHE A 23 3.43 -15.57 1.90
C PHE A 23 4.71 -15.41 1.07
N SER A 24 4.82 -14.39 0.23
CA SER A 24 6.02 -14.12 -0.56
C SER A 24 7.24 -13.85 0.33
N LYS A 25 7.07 -13.04 1.38
CA LYS A 25 8.10 -12.77 2.38
C LYS A 25 8.54 -14.02 3.13
N TRP A 26 7.59 -14.80 3.61
CA TRP A 26 7.89 -16.09 4.25
C TRP A 26 8.68 -17.01 3.31
N TRP A 27 8.23 -17.15 2.07
CA TRP A 27 8.91 -18.01 1.08
C TRP A 27 10.34 -17.52 0.81
N ILE A 28 10.52 -16.22 0.59
CA ILE A 28 11.85 -15.64 0.33
C ILE A 28 12.77 -15.81 1.54
N VAL A 29 12.32 -15.43 2.74
CA VAL A 29 13.14 -15.43 3.95
C VAL A 29 13.51 -16.85 4.37
N GLU A 30 12.54 -17.79 4.37
CA GLU A 30 12.72 -19.12 4.96
C GLU A 30 13.19 -20.18 3.95
N ARG A 31 12.97 -19.96 2.65
CA ARG A 31 13.25 -21.00 1.65
C ARG A 31 14.27 -20.60 0.60
N VAL A 32 14.30 -19.34 0.19
CA VAL A 32 15.14 -18.90 -0.93
C VAL A 32 16.44 -18.27 -0.43
N MET A 33 16.38 -17.45 0.63
CA MET A 33 17.52 -16.66 1.15
C MET A 33 18.19 -17.28 2.37
N GLN A 34 18.27 -18.59 2.42
CA GLN A 34 18.99 -19.35 3.44
C GLN A 34 20.22 -20.05 2.82
N PRO A 35 21.45 -19.51 2.92
CA PRO A 35 21.84 -18.22 3.50
C PRO A 35 21.49 -17.03 2.59
N PRO A 36 21.47 -15.77 3.10
CA PRO A 36 21.26 -14.58 2.30
C PRO A 36 22.27 -14.46 1.16
N ARG A 37 21.78 -14.16 -0.04
CA ARG A 37 22.59 -14.06 -1.27
C ARG A 37 21.92 -13.17 -2.30
N VAL A 38 22.64 -12.76 -3.33
CA VAL A 38 22.06 -12.15 -4.54
C VAL A 38 21.82 -13.26 -5.55
N ILE A 39 20.57 -13.35 -6.06
CA ILE A 39 20.19 -14.31 -7.08
C ILE A 39 19.81 -13.53 -8.33
N PRO A 40 20.64 -13.47 -9.37
CA PRO A 40 20.28 -12.90 -10.65
C PRO A 40 19.19 -13.74 -11.31
N VAL A 41 18.03 -13.12 -11.59
CA VAL A 41 16.89 -13.78 -12.26
C VAL A 41 16.86 -13.41 -13.73
N THR A 42 17.12 -12.12 -14.04
CA THR A 42 17.23 -11.60 -15.40
C THR A 42 18.36 -10.56 -15.45
N PRO A 43 18.75 -10.06 -16.66
CA PRO A 43 19.76 -9.01 -16.78
C PRO A 43 19.40 -7.67 -16.13
N PHE A 44 18.17 -7.50 -15.64
CA PHE A 44 17.67 -6.26 -15.05
C PHE A 44 16.93 -6.48 -13.72
N PHE A 45 16.92 -7.73 -13.20
CA PHE A 45 16.18 -8.07 -11.98
C PHE A 45 16.92 -9.14 -11.18
N ASN A 46 17.13 -8.85 -9.89
CA ASN A 46 17.68 -9.78 -8.91
C ASN A 46 16.69 -10.04 -7.77
N LEU A 47 16.82 -11.19 -7.12
CA LEU A 47 16.34 -11.36 -5.76
C LEU A 47 17.50 -11.08 -4.80
N VAL A 48 17.24 -10.24 -3.81
CA VAL A 48 18.19 -9.85 -2.76
C VAL A 48 17.57 -10.06 -1.39
N MET A 49 18.32 -9.86 -0.31
CA MET A 49 17.76 -9.81 1.03
C MET A 49 18.14 -8.51 1.72
N GLY A 50 17.18 -7.60 1.83
CA GLY A 50 17.30 -6.35 2.55
C GLY A 50 16.36 -6.31 3.75
N TRP A 51 16.83 -5.75 4.87
CA TRP A 51 16.00 -5.46 6.04
C TRP A 51 15.86 -3.95 6.21
N ASN A 52 14.69 -3.44 5.82
CA ASN A 52 14.37 -2.01 5.83
C ASN A 52 13.79 -1.61 7.19
N ARG A 53 14.57 -0.89 7.97
CA ARG A 53 14.17 -0.37 9.28
C ARG A 53 13.44 0.98 9.23
N GLY A 54 13.15 1.49 8.02
CA GLY A 54 12.30 2.66 7.82
C GLY A 54 13.00 3.91 7.34
N VAL A 55 14.34 3.95 7.24
CA VAL A 55 15.09 5.08 6.66
C VAL A 55 16.16 4.56 5.72
N SER A 56 15.90 4.66 4.41
CA SER A 56 16.97 4.61 3.39
C SER A 56 17.74 5.93 3.49
N PHE A 57 19.08 5.87 3.60
CA PHE A 57 20.04 7.00 3.57
C PHE A 57 20.77 7.37 4.87
N GLY A 58 20.70 6.56 5.95
CA GLY A 58 21.57 6.83 7.12
C GLY A 58 21.32 8.17 7.85
N MET A 59 20.22 8.87 7.53
CA MET A 59 19.95 10.22 8.04
C MET A 59 19.49 10.27 9.49
N PHE A 60 19.05 9.15 10.04
CA PHE A 60 18.73 9.02 11.46
C PHE A 60 19.33 7.71 11.96
N ASN A 61 20.44 7.80 12.67
CA ASN A 61 21.15 6.67 13.29
C ASN A 61 20.38 6.16 14.54
N TRP A 62 19.05 6.02 14.38
CA TRP A 62 18.18 5.43 15.39
C TRP A 62 18.07 3.94 15.11
N ASP A 63 19.15 3.24 15.48
CA ASP A 63 19.25 1.77 15.45
C ASP A 63 18.42 1.16 16.59
N SER A 64 17.20 1.68 16.79
CA SER A 64 16.37 1.26 17.90
C SER A 64 15.06 0.64 17.43
N ALA A 65 14.58 -0.33 18.21
CA ALA A 65 13.21 -0.87 18.07
C ALA A 65 12.14 0.24 18.01
N ALA A 66 12.43 1.43 18.56
CA ALA A 66 11.57 2.61 18.52
C ALA A 66 11.23 3.04 17.08
N THR A 67 12.19 2.96 16.13
CA THR A 67 11.95 3.33 14.73
C THR A 67 10.86 2.46 14.10
N ALA A 68 10.90 1.14 14.30
CA ALA A 68 9.89 0.22 13.77
C ALA A 68 8.50 0.54 14.36
N TRP A 69 8.41 0.87 15.65
CA TRP A 69 7.15 1.22 16.28
C TRP A 69 6.59 2.56 15.81
N VAL A 70 7.45 3.58 15.63
CA VAL A 70 7.03 4.89 15.08
C VAL A 70 6.45 4.74 13.68
N PHE A 71 7.14 4.03 12.77
CA PHE A 71 6.64 3.80 11.41
C PHE A 71 5.39 2.92 11.39
N SER A 72 5.28 1.94 12.30
CA SER A 72 4.07 1.13 12.43
C SER A 72 2.90 1.96 12.91
N ALA A 73 3.08 2.82 13.92
CA ALA A 73 2.05 3.70 14.43
C ALA A 73 1.58 4.69 13.35
N LEU A 74 2.51 5.30 12.62
CA LEU A 74 2.18 6.19 11.49
C LEU A 74 1.39 5.46 10.41
N ALA A 75 1.84 4.25 10.02
CA ALA A 75 1.13 3.44 9.04
C ALA A 75 -0.29 3.08 9.51
N LEU A 76 -0.48 2.72 10.78
CA LEU A 76 -1.80 2.42 11.35
C LEU A 76 -2.72 3.64 11.38
N VAL A 77 -2.19 4.83 11.66
CA VAL A 77 -2.96 6.09 11.57
C VAL A 77 -3.41 6.31 10.11
N ILE A 78 -2.51 6.15 9.14
CA ILE A 78 -2.86 6.27 7.72
C ILE A 78 -3.91 5.23 7.33
N VAL A 79 -3.76 3.97 7.74
CA VAL A 79 -4.75 2.91 7.50
C VAL A 79 -6.11 3.29 8.08
N ALA A 80 -6.18 3.83 9.30
CA ALA A 80 -7.44 4.29 9.89
C ALA A 80 -8.11 5.40 9.05
N LEU A 81 -7.34 6.37 8.57
CA LEU A 81 -7.84 7.43 7.68
C LEU A 81 -8.33 6.88 6.34
N LEU A 82 -7.60 5.94 5.74
CA LEU A 82 -8.00 5.28 4.49
C LEU A 82 -9.27 4.42 4.68
N LEU A 83 -9.44 3.75 5.80
CA LEU A 83 -10.67 3.02 6.14
C LEU A 83 -11.87 3.97 6.28
N VAL A 84 -11.69 5.12 6.91
CA VAL A 84 -12.74 6.15 6.99
C VAL A 84 -13.09 6.67 5.61
N TRP A 85 -12.09 6.93 4.76
CA TRP A 85 -12.32 7.33 3.37
C TRP A 85 -13.08 6.24 2.61
N MET A 86 -12.60 5.00 2.65
CA MET A 86 -13.25 3.86 1.99
C MET A 86 -14.71 3.68 2.42
N ALA A 87 -15.03 3.93 3.71
CA ALA A 87 -16.39 3.84 4.22
C ALA A 87 -17.32 4.94 3.68
N ARG A 88 -16.76 6.10 3.30
CA ARG A 88 -17.50 7.26 2.79
C ARG A 88 -17.52 7.36 1.28
N ASP A 89 -16.65 6.65 0.58
CA ASP A 89 -16.59 6.66 -0.88
C ASP A 89 -17.65 5.73 -1.48
N ASP A 90 -18.30 6.19 -2.57
CA ASP A 90 -19.33 5.43 -3.26
C ASP A 90 -18.82 4.73 -4.53
N ARG A 91 -17.59 5.03 -4.96
CA ARG A 91 -16.95 4.51 -6.16
C ARG A 91 -16.29 3.17 -5.89
N LEU A 92 -16.57 2.20 -6.77
CA LEU A 92 -16.02 0.86 -6.66
C LEU A 92 -14.52 0.84 -6.91
N ALA A 93 -14.03 1.57 -7.93
CA ALA A 93 -12.62 1.64 -8.28
C ALA A 93 -11.78 2.21 -7.14
N SER A 94 -12.23 3.32 -6.56
CA SER A 94 -11.58 3.94 -5.40
C SER A 94 -11.57 3.01 -4.17
N THR A 95 -12.71 2.36 -3.87
CA THR A 95 -12.80 1.39 -2.76
C THR A 95 -11.83 0.20 -2.95
N ALA A 96 -11.71 -0.32 -4.18
CA ALA A 96 -10.79 -1.40 -4.51
C ALA A 96 -9.33 -0.95 -4.33
N ALA A 97 -8.97 0.22 -4.87
CA ALA A 97 -7.64 0.79 -4.75
C ALA A 97 -7.26 1.08 -3.29
N LEU A 98 -8.17 1.65 -2.49
CA LEU A 98 -7.99 1.86 -1.05
C LEU A 98 -7.75 0.53 -0.32
N GLY A 99 -8.50 -0.51 -0.65
CA GLY A 99 -8.30 -1.85 -0.08
C GLY A 99 -6.89 -2.38 -0.35
N ILE A 100 -6.39 -2.23 -1.59
CA ILE A 100 -5.04 -2.64 -1.98
C ILE A 100 -3.96 -1.87 -1.20
N VAL A 101 -4.10 -0.54 -1.07
CA VAL A 101 -3.16 0.29 -0.27
C VAL A 101 -3.17 -0.12 1.20
N ILE A 102 -4.35 -0.29 1.78
CA ILE A 102 -4.51 -0.72 3.18
C ILE A 102 -3.84 -2.08 3.40
N GLY A 103 -4.06 -3.03 2.48
CA GLY A 103 -3.44 -4.36 2.56
C GLY A 103 -1.91 -4.30 2.55
N GLY A 104 -1.32 -3.52 1.64
CA GLY A 104 0.13 -3.32 1.57
C GLY A 104 0.68 -2.66 2.85
N ALA A 105 0.02 -1.60 3.33
CA ALA A 105 0.43 -0.94 4.57
C ALA A 105 0.41 -1.90 5.77
N LEU A 106 -0.64 -2.73 5.91
CA LEU A 106 -0.75 -3.73 6.97
C LEU A 106 0.29 -4.85 6.82
N GLY A 107 0.64 -5.26 5.59
CA GLY A 107 1.72 -6.21 5.34
C GLY A 107 3.06 -5.72 5.89
N ASN A 108 3.42 -4.46 5.61
CA ASN A 108 4.65 -3.86 6.12
C ASN A 108 4.61 -3.57 7.64
N VAL A 109 3.43 -3.35 8.23
CA VAL A 109 3.27 -3.28 9.70
C VAL A 109 3.51 -4.66 10.32
N ALA A 110 2.97 -5.73 9.73
CA ALA A 110 3.17 -7.09 10.23
C ALA A 110 4.66 -7.46 10.31
N ASP A 111 5.46 -7.10 9.31
CA ASP A 111 6.90 -7.32 9.32
C ASP A 111 7.60 -6.56 10.45
N ARG A 112 7.26 -5.26 10.62
CA ARG A 112 7.87 -4.45 11.69
C ARG A 112 7.55 -4.97 13.07
N VAL A 113 6.33 -5.46 13.30
CA VAL A 113 5.94 -6.08 14.57
C VAL A 113 6.69 -7.39 14.79
N ARG A 114 6.88 -8.19 13.74
CA ARG A 114 7.50 -9.52 13.84
C ARG A 114 9.02 -9.48 13.87
N PHE A 115 9.64 -8.62 13.04
CA PHE A 115 11.10 -8.63 12.78
C PHE A 115 11.78 -7.33 13.18
N GLY A 116 11.05 -6.28 13.54
CA GLY A 116 11.61 -4.94 13.75
C GLY A 116 12.04 -4.23 12.46
N ALA A 117 11.79 -4.82 11.30
CA ALA A 117 12.16 -4.31 9.98
C ALA A 117 11.26 -4.91 8.91
N VAL A 118 11.20 -4.29 7.73
CA VAL A 118 10.50 -4.82 6.56
C VAL A 118 11.46 -5.62 5.70
N ALA A 119 11.03 -6.79 5.22
CA ALA A 119 11.80 -7.62 4.30
C ALA A 119 11.60 -7.13 2.85
N ASP A 120 12.68 -6.59 2.25
CA ASP A 120 12.72 -6.11 0.87
C ASP A 120 13.62 -7.04 0.04
N PHE A 121 13.09 -7.55 -1.09
CA PHE A 121 13.77 -8.61 -1.83
C PHE A 121 13.69 -8.47 -3.36
N LEU A 122 12.95 -7.52 -3.90
CA LEU A 122 12.87 -7.25 -5.33
C LEU A 122 13.85 -6.13 -5.68
N ASP A 123 14.90 -6.42 -6.44
CA ASP A 123 15.93 -5.48 -6.87
C ASP A 123 15.92 -5.34 -8.39
N PHE A 124 15.39 -4.24 -8.89
CA PHE A 124 15.45 -3.88 -10.31
C PHE A 124 16.65 -2.99 -10.57
N HIS A 125 17.36 -3.28 -11.64
CA HIS A 125 18.57 -2.53 -12.02
C HIS A 125 18.72 -2.37 -13.53
N ALA A 126 19.36 -1.29 -13.93
CA ALA A 126 19.73 -1.05 -15.33
C ALA A 126 20.98 -0.16 -15.38
N PHE A 127 21.89 -0.44 -16.30
CA PHE A 127 23.12 0.35 -16.53
C PHE A 127 23.96 0.60 -15.27
N GLY A 128 23.99 -0.36 -14.34
CA GLY A 128 24.73 -0.23 -13.07
C GLY A 128 24.02 0.56 -11.98
N TYR A 129 22.83 1.11 -12.25
CA TYR A 129 21.98 1.74 -11.25
C TYR A 129 20.96 0.73 -10.72
N HIS A 130 20.84 0.63 -9.40
CA HIS A 130 19.85 -0.20 -8.71
C HIS A 130 18.74 0.66 -8.14
N TRP A 131 17.49 0.29 -8.44
CA TRP A 131 16.36 0.84 -7.71
C TRP A 131 16.41 0.32 -6.26
N PRO A 132 16.02 1.13 -5.26
CA PRO A 132 15.92 0.62 -3.89
C PRO A 132 15.09 -0.65 -3.82
N ALA A 133 15.61 -1.70 -3.18
CA ALA A 133 14.88 -2.95 -3.06
C ALA A 133 13.53 -2.73 -2.37
N PHE A 134 12.51 -3.47 -2.81
CA PHE A 134 11.13 -3.37 -2.33
C PHE A 134 10.48 -4.77 -2.26
N ASN A 135 9.22 -4.83 -1.88
CA ASN A 135 8.45 -6.07 -1.70
C ASN A 135 7.04 -5.98 -2.31
N ALA A 136 6.23 -7.03 -2.15
CA ALA A 136 4.88 -7.09 -2.71
C ALA A 136 3.94 -6.04 -2.07
N ALA A 137 4.11 -5.72 -0.79
CA ALA A 137 3.32 -4.68 -0.11
C ALA A 137 3.61 -3.30 -0.70
N ASP A 138 4.89 -2.96 -0.97
CA ASP A 138 5.28 -1.68 -1.58
C ASP A 138 4.74 -1.54 -3.00
N ALA A 139 4.80 -2.64 -3.78
CA ALA A 139 4.18 -2.69 -5.10
C ALA A 139 2.66 -2.44 -5.02
N ALA A 140 1.98 -3.09 -4.06
CA ALA A 140 0.55 -2.90 -3.85
C ALA A 140 0.21 -1.46 -3.45
N ILE A 141 0.97 -0.86 -2.52
CA ILE A 141 0.79 0.55 -2.12
C ILE A 141 0.94 1.47 -3.34
N SER A 142 2.00 1.27 -4.12
CA SER A 142 2.29 2.10 -5.30
C SER A 142 1.21 1.97 -6.37
N LEU A 143 0.81 0.74 -6.70
CA LEU A 143 -0.24 0.47 -7.70
C LEU A 143 -1.61 0.98 -7.24
N GLY A 144 -1.95 0.80 -5.97
CA GLY A 144 -3.19 1.30 -5.40
C GLY A 144 -3.24 2.84 -5.38
N ALA A 145 -2.12 3.50 -5.03
CA ALA A 145 -2.02 4.95 -5.09
C ALA A 145 -2.15 5.48 -6.52
N LEU A 146 -1.48 4.85 -7.49
CA LEU A 146 -1.62 5.20 -8.91
C LEU A 146 -3.07 5.01 -9.39
N ALA A 147 -3.74 3.94 -8.97
CA ALA A 147 -5.14 3.70 -9.30
C ALA A 147 -6.07 4.79 -8.72
N LEU A 148 -5.80 5.24 -7.47
CA LEU A 148 -6.56 6.36 -6.87
C LEU A 148 -6.35 7.67 -7.63
N ILE A 149 -5.12 7.96 -8.02
CA ILE A 149 -4.81 9.15 -8.83
C ILE A 149 -5.50 9.06 -10.19
N ALA A 150 -5.41 7.92 -10.87
CA ALA A 150 -6.08 7.70 -12.15
C ALA A 150 -7.60 7.85 -12.00
N ASP A 151 -8.21 7.24 -10.98
CA ASP A 151 -9.64 7.36 -10.72
C ASP A 151 -10.06 8.83 -10.46
N ALA A 152 -9.23 9.60 -9.75
CA ALA A 152 -9.48 11.03 -9.52
C ALA A 152 -9.37 11.89 -10.79
N LEU A 153 -8.42 11.57 -11.67
CA LEU A 153 -8.19 12.32 -12.93
C LEU A 153 -9.22 11.99 -14.00
N PHE A 154 -9.68 10.74 -14.07
CA PHE A 154 -10.59 10.24 -15.11
C PHE A 154 -12.03 10.07 -14.63
N ALA A 155 -12.36 10.42 -13.38
CA ALA A 155 -13.74 10.47 -12.90
C ALA A 155 -14.55 11.44 -13.77
N ARG A 156 -15.66 10.96 -14.35
CA ARG A 156 -16.51 11.79 -15.22
C ARG A 156 -17.12 12.96 -14.46
N PRO A 157 -17.13 14.17 -15.03
CA PRO A 157 -17.70 15.36 -14.38
C PRO A 157 -19.16 15.21 -13.92
N ASP A 158 -19.93 14.32 -14.54
CA ASP A 158 -21.33 14.07 -14.21
C ASP A 158 -21.51 13.39 -12.85
N GLU A 159 -20.54 12.61 -12.38
CA GLU A 159 -20.58 12.03 -11.04
C GLU A 159 -20.30 13.08 -9.94
N LEU A 160 -19.58 14.14 -10.27
CA LEU A 160 -19.28 15.24 -9.36
C LEU A 160 -20.48 16.19 -9.19
N LYS A 161 -21.31 16.37 -10.24
CA LYS A 161 -22.49 17.22 -10.20
C LYS A 161 -23.61 16.65 -9.33
N ASN A 162 -23.74 15.34 -9.23
CA ASN A 162 -24.74 14.70 -8.36
C ASN A 162 -24.44 14.82 -6.85
N LYS A 163 -23.26 15.31 -6.48
CA LYS A 163 -22.87 15.59 -5.08
C LYS A 163 -23.07 17.03 -4.65
N ALA A 164 -23.40 17.95 -5.56
CA ALA A 164 -23.75 19.32 -5.20
C ALA A 164 -25.10 19.32 -4.46
N PRO A 165 -25.23 19.96 -3.29
CA PRO A 165 -26.55 20.14 -2.66
C PRO A 165 -27.46 20.85 -3.65
N ASN A 166 -28.67 20.34 -3.84
CA ASN A 166 -29.74 21.05 -4.57
C ASN A 166 -30.03 22.36 -3.80
N ASP A 167 -29.36 23.42 -4.19
CA ASP A 167 -29.74 24.75 -3.77
C ASP A 167 -30.97 25.16 -4.58
N THR A 168 -32.09 24.59 -4.19
CA THR A 168 -33.41 25.08 -4.65
C THR A 168 -33.65 26.38 -3.90
N GLY A 169 -33.02 27.46 -4.39
CA GLY A 169 -33.43 28.81 -4.07
C GLY A 169 -34.91 28.99 -4.42
N GLY A 170 -35.78 28.81 -3.43
CA GLY A 170 -37.17 29.21 -3.49
C GLY A 170 -37.24 30.72 -3.64
N THR A 171 -37.60 31.20 -4.82
CA THR A 171 -38.06 32.58 -5.03
C THR A 171 -39.35 32.77 -4.22
N PRO A 172 -39.42 33.73 -3.30
CA PRO A 172 -40.70 34.14 -2.73
C PRO A 172 -41.46 34.91 -3.80
N GLY A 173 -42.53 34.33 -4.29
CA GLY A 173 -43.53 35.01 -5.11
C GLY A 173 -44.20 36.12 -4.31
N SER A 174 -44.22 37.27 -4.91
CA SER A 174 -44.99 38.48 -4.57
C SER A 174 -46.46 38.24 -4.41
#